data_ef9bd07a8f79ef120ff7d439dd6a8e6f
#
_entry.id   ef9bd07a8f79ef120ff7d439dd6a8e6f
#
_cell.length_a   1.000
_cell.length_b   1.000
_cell.length_c   1.000
_cell.angle_alpha   90.00
_cell.angle_beta   90.00
_cell.angle_gamma   90.00
#
_symmetry.space_group_name_H-M   'P 1'
#
loop_
_entity.id
_entity.type
_entity.pdbx_description
1 polymer ?
#
loop_
_entity_poly.entity_id
_entity_poly.type
_entity_poly.pdbx_seq_one_letter_code
_entity_poly.pdbx_strand_id
1 'polypeptide(L)'
;GENLLRLFTINARDAHLKAKYEQQLAVSSAGLSELFKNGVVTELAVTGSDFFIAEGTDLTLILKVAKEKEFQTAADAWLAAAQEKNPGLNIREFNYRGHRVAARYRDDRTVSSFVISADGYVVFSNSHVVVRRIIDTLIGASPSLHAAADFQYVSTILPPSDQAGDA
;
A
#
# COMPACT_ATOMS: atom_id res chain seq x y z
N GLY A 1 -9.60 11.14 3.78
CA GLY A 1 -9.59 9.66 3.66
C GLY A 1 -10.62 9.11 2.67
N GLU A 2 -11.87 9.58 2.70
CA GLU A 2 -12.93 9.07 1.80
C GLU A 2 -12.66 9.36 0.32
N ASN A 3 -12.08 10.49 -0.02
CA ASN A 3 -11.79 10.85 -1.41
C ASN A 3 -10.69 9.96 -2.04
N LEU A 4 -9.70 9.51 -1.28
CA LEU A 4 -8.65 8.62 -1.79
C LEU A 4 -9.14 7.17 -1.94
N LEU A 5 -10.00 6.71 -1.03
CA LEU A 5 -10.71 5.43 -1.19
C LEU A 5 -11.66 5.46 -2.39
N ARG A 6 -12.29 6.61 -2.68
CA ARG A 6 -13.05 6.82 -3.93
C ARG A 6 -12.16 6.82 -5.17
N LEU A 7 -10.93 7.35 -5.12
CA LEU A 7 -9.96 7.26 -6.22
C LEU A 7 -9.58 5.82 -6.53
N PHE A 8 -9.37 5.00 -5.51
CA PHE A 8 -9.16 3.55 -5.66
C PHE A 8 -10.41 2.87 -6.27
N THR A 9 -11.61 3.37 -5.95
CA THR A 9 -12.89 2.86 -6.47
C THR A 9 -13.24 3.43 -7.86
N ILE A 10 -12.83 4.67 -8.18
CA ILE A 10 -13.17 5.38 -9.42
C ILE A 10 -12.21 4.98 -10.55
N ASN A 11 -10.92 4.78 -10.26
CA ASN A 11 -9.94 4.33 -11.25
C ASN A 11 -10.02 2.83 -11.52
N ALA A 12 -10.54 2.04 -10.60
CA ALA A 12 -10.99 0.68 -10.87
C ALA A 12 -12.39 0.72 -11.52
N ARG A 13 -12.50 1.22 -12.75
CA ARG A 13 -13.75 1.19 -13.55
C ARG A 13 -14.28 -0.23 -13.74
N ASP A 14 -13.50 -1.22 -13.37
CA ASP A 14 -13.84 -2.63 -13.43
C ASP A 14 -13.77 -3.23 -12.02
N ALA A 15 -14.91 -3.73 -11.53
CA ALA A 15 -15.01 -4.45 -10.25
C ALA A 15 -14.01 -5.65 -10.19
N HIS A 16 -13.63 -6.21 -11.34
CA HIS A 16 -12.63 -7.27 -11.45
C HIS A 16 -11.23 -6.78 -11.10
N LEU A 17 -10.82 -5.58 -11.49
CA LEU A 17 -9.50 -5.04 -11.14
C LEU A 17 -9.37 -4.81 -9.64
N LYS A 18 -10.41 -4.26 -9.00
CA LYS A 18 -10.44 -4.08 -7.55
C LYS A 18 -10.27 -5.43 -6.82
N ALA A 19 -11.10 -6.41 -7.14
CA ALA A 19 -11.04 -7.74 -6.53
C ALA A 19 -9.69 -8.42 -6.78
N LYS A 20 -9.13 -8.26 -7.98
CA LYS A 20 -7.80 -8.78 -8.33
C LYS A 20 -6.71 -8.19 -7.44
N TYR A 21 -6.66 -6.87 -7.27
CA TYR A 21 -5.64 -6.23 -6.46
C TYR A 21 -5.83 -6.47 -4.96
N GLU A 22 -7.06 -6.54 -4.46
CA GLU A 22 -7.35 -6.96 -3.08
C GLU A 22 -6.81 -8.36 -2.82
N GLN A 23 -7.06 -9.30 -3.73
CA GLN A 23 -6.53 -10.65 -3.63
C GLN A 23 -5.01 -10.66 -3.74
N GLN A 24 -4.44 -9.94 -4.71
CA GLN A 24 -3.01 -9.90 -4.98
C GLN A 24 -2.22 -9.34 -3.80
N LEU A 25 -2.71 -8.27 -3.19
CA LEU A 25 -2.07 -7.63 -2.01
C LEU A 25 -2.43 -8.31 -0.70
N ALA A 26 -3.41 -9.21 -0.68
CA ALA A 26 -4.00 -9.79 0.52
C ALA A 26 -4.51 -8.69 1.49
N VAL A 27 -5.22 -7.69 0.95
CA VAL A 27 -5.77 -6.55 1.69
C VAL A 27 -7.27 -6.43 1.40
N SER A 28 -8.06 -6.06 2.40
CA SER A 28 -9.49 -5.79 2.27
C SER A 28 -9.74 -4.28 2.20
N SER A 29 -10.32 -3.79 1.11
CA SER A 29 -10.71 -2.37 1.00
C SER A 29 -11.80 -1.99 1.99
N ALA A 30 -12.74 -2.90 2.27
CA ALA A 30 -13.74 -2.71 3.31
C ALA A 30 -13.09 -2.62 4.71
N GLY A 31 -12.14 -3.52 4.99
CA GLY A 31 -11.36 -3.49 6.22
C GLY A 31 -10.53 -2.20 6.36
N LEU A 32 -9.90 -1.74 5.28
CA LEU A 32 -9.19 -0.44 5.27
C LEU A 32 -10.14 0.71 5.60
N SER A 33 -11.35 0.74 5.02
CA SER A 33 -12.35 1.76 5.33
C SER A 33 -12.72 1.79 6.81
N GLU A 34 -12.86 0.63 7.45
CA GLU A 34 -13.13 0.54 8.90
C GLU A 34 -11.93 1.04 9.72
N LEU A 35 -10.70 0.70 9.32
CA LEU A 35 -9.50 1.19 9.99
C LEU A 35 -9.37 2.71 9.92
N PHE A 36 -9.77 3.32 8.80
CA PHE A 36 -9.83 4.78 8.66
C PHE A 36 -10.89 5.40 9.58
N LYS A 37 -12.12 4.88 9.56
CA LYS A 37 -13.22 5.38 10.41
C LYS A 37 -12.86 5.33 11.89
N ASN A 38 -12.12 4.31 12.31
CA ASN A 38 -11.70 4.12 13.70
C ASN A 38 -10.38 4.84 14.06
N GLY A 39 -9.81 5.60 13.13
CA GLY A 39 -8.55 6.34 13.32
C GLY A 39 -7.35 5.42 13.60
N VAL A 40 -7.40 4.17 13.09
CA VAL A 40 -6.27 3.23 13.14
C VAL A 40 -5.28 3.56 12.03
N VAL A 41 -5.79 3.86 10.84
CA VAL A 41 -5.04 4.40 9.71
C VAL A 41 -5.48 5.85 9.50
N THR A 42 -4.53 6.75 9.37
CA THR A 42 -4.79 8.19 9.23
C THR A 42 -4.51 8.72 7.83
N GLU A 43 -3.59 8.10 7.11
CA GLU A 43 -3.24 8.51 5.75
C GLU A 43 -3.08 7.27 4.86
N LEU A 44 -3.42 7.43 3.58
CA LEU A 44 -3.22 6.43 2.53
C LEU A 44 -2.64 7.14 1.31
N ALA A 45 -1.54 6.61 0.78
CA ALA A 45 -1.08 6.90 -0.56
C ALA A 45 -1.13 5.63 -1.41
N VAL A 46 -1.49 5.81 -2.68
CA VAL A 46 -1.49 4.75 -3.68
C VAL A 46 -0.50 5.14 -4.77
N THR A 47 0.40 4.24 -5.13
CA THR A 47 1.38 4.45 -6.19
C THR A 47 1.50 3.21 -7.07
N GLY A 48 1.89 3.41 -8.31
CA GLY A 48 2.10 2.36 -9.30
C GLY A 48 2.84 2.91 -10.52
N SER A 49 3.32 2.04 -11.40
CA SER A 49 4.04 2.43 -12.62
C SER A 49 3.11 2.86 -13.76
N ASP A 50 1.82 2.53 -13.68
CA ASP A 50 0.81 2.93 -14.66
C ASP A 50 -0.28 3.73 -13.98
N PHE A 51 -0.47 4.96 -14.47
CA PHE A 51 -1.49 5.88 -13.96
C PHE A 51 -2.93 5.35 -14.14
N PHE A 52 -3.16 4.53 -15.14
CA PHE A 52 -4.47 3.95 -15.44
C PHE A 52 -4.75 2.61 -14.74
N ILE A 53 -3.80 2.14 -13.92
CA ILE A 53 -3.90 0.85 -13.20
C ILE A 53 -4.34 -0.27 -14.15
N ALA A 54 -3.60 -0.41 -15.26
CA ALA A 54 -3.84 -1.45 -16.23
C ALA A 54 -3.46 -2.84 -15.68
N GLU A 55 -3.91 -3.87 -16.35
CA GLU A 55 -3.60 -5.24 -15.97
C GLU A 55 -2.08 -5.50 -15.99
N GLY A 56 -1.53 -6.01 -14.88
CA GLY A 56 -0.10 -6.27 -14.74
C GLY A 56 0.73 -5.13 -14.13
N THR A 57 0.09 -4.01 -13.79
CA THR A 57 0.73 -2.88 -13.12
C THR A 57 1.22 -3.25 -11.71
N ASP A 58 2.34 -2.69 -11.32
CA ASP A 58 2.74 -2.69 -9.92
C ASP A 58 1.85 -1.70 -9.14
N LEU A 59 1.28 -2.19 -8.07
CA LEU A 59 0.44 -1.40 -7.17
C LEU A 59 1.03 -1.43 -5.76
N THR A 60 1.11 -0.26 -5.17
CA THR A 60 1.61 -0.10 -3.81
C THR A 60 0.68 0.79 -2.99
N LEU A 61 0.35 0.33 -1.80
CA LEU A 61 -0.38 1.07 -0.78
C LEU A 61 0.61 1.46 0.32
N ILE A 62 0.62 2.73 0.69
CA ILE A 62 1.42 3.27 1.80
C ILE A 62 0.43 3.81 2.83
N LEU A 63 0.40 3.21 4.01
CA LEU A 63 -0.53 3.50 5.08
C LEU A 63 0.22 4.13 6.25
N LYS A 64 -0.26 5.27 6.75
CA LYS A 64 0.18 5.80 8.04
C LYS A 64 -0.67 5.21 9.15
N VAL A 65 -0.04 4.49 10.06
CA VAL A 65 -0.70 3.74 11.13
C VAL A 65 -0.53 4.47 12.45
N ALA A 66 -1.64 4.87 13.05
CA ALA A 66 -1.66 5.54 14.36
C ALA A 66 -1.82 4.55 15.52
N LYS A 67 -2.48 3.39 15.28
CA LYS A 67 -2.74 2.37 16.29
C LYS A 67 -2.23 1.02 15.81
N GLU A 68 -0.97 0.73 16.11
CA GLU A 68 -0.23 -0.40 15.54
C GLU A 68 -0.86 -1.76 15.91
N LYS A 69 -1.31 -1.95 17.17
CA LYS A 69 -1.87 -3.23 17.62
C LYS A 69 -3.18 -3.57 16.90
N GLU A 70 -4.07 -2.59 16.76
CA GLU A 70 -5.34 -2.74 16.06
C GLU A 70 -5.11 -3.00 14.56
N PHE A 71 -4.15 -2.31 13.97
CA PHE A 71 -3.75 -2.54 12.59
C PHE A 71 -3.20 -3.96 12.39
N GLN A 72 -2.31 -4.41 13.26
CA GLN A 72 -1.73 -5.76 13.19
C GLN A 72 -2.83 -6.84 13.27
N THR A 73 -3.79 -6.67 14.19
CA THR A 73 -4.93 -7.60 14.31
C THR A 73 -5.72 -7.70 13.00
N ALA A 74 -5.98 -6.57 12.34
CA ALA A 74 -6.67 -6.57 11.05
C ALA A 74 -5.82 -7.19 9.93
N ALA A 75 -4.52 -6.88 9.88
CA ALA A 75 -3.59 -7.44 8.90
C ALA A 75 -3.46 -8.97 9.03
N ASP A 76 -3.43 -9.48 10.27
CA ASP A 76 -3.40 -10.92 10.55
C ASP A 76 -4.70 -11.61 10.10
N ALA A 77 -5.85 -10.96 10.32
CA ALA A 77 -7.13 -11.46 9.83
C ALA A 77 -7.19 -11.50 8.28
N TRP A 78 -6.67 -10.49 7.60
CA TRP A 78 -6.58 -10.49 6.13
C TRP A 78 -5.66 -11.61 5.63
N LEU A 79 -4.53 -11.82 6.31
CA LEU A 79 -3.61 -12.91 5.97
C LEU A 79 -4.26 -14.27 6.15
N ALA A 80 -4.97 -14.49 7.27
CA ALA A 80 -5.69 -15.74 7.52
C ALA A 80 -6.73 -16.01 6.43
N ALA A 81 -7.52 -14.98 6.05
CA ALA A 81 -8.51 -15.10 4.98
C ALA A 81 -7.84 -15.36 3.60
N ALA A 82 -6.67 -14.77 3.34
CA ALA A 82 -5.92 -15.04 2.13
C ALA A 82 -5.37 -16.47 2.09
N GLN A 83 -4.91 -17.02 3.22
CA GLN A 83 -4.46 -18.41 3.34
C GLN A 83 -5.60 -19.41 3.11
N GLU A 84 -6.77 -19.15 3.68
CA GLU A 84 -7.96 -20.00 3.51
C GLU A 84 -8.39 -20.05 2.03
N LYS A 85 -8.40 -18.91 1.35
CA LYS A 85 -8.80 -18.81 -0.07
C LYS A 85 -7.75 -19.31 -1.04
N ASN A 86 -6.49 -19.40 -0.63
CA ASN A 86 -5.36 -19.72 -1.50
C ASN A 86 -4.51 -20.87 -0.92
N PRO A 87 -4.98 -22.12 -1.03
CA PRO A 87 -4.18 -23.27 -0.63
C PRO A 87 -2.81 -23.26 -1.34
N GLY A 88 -1.73 -23.46 -0.59
CA GLY A 88 -0.36 -23.37 -1.11
C GLY A 88 0.21 -21.95 -1.21
N LEU A 89 -0.37 -20.99 -0.47
CA LEU A 89 0.24 -19.67 -0.30
C LEU A 89 1.58 -19.80 0.40
N ASN A 90 2.64 -19.33 -0.27
CA ASN A 90 3.97 -19.25 0.32
C ASN A 90 4.05 -18.01 1.22
N ILE A 91 4.53 -18.19 2.46
CA ILE A 91 4.80 -17.12 3.41
C ILE A 91 6.26 -17.21 3.76
N ARG A 92 6.99 -16.13 3.49
CA ARG A 92 8.43 -16.03 3.78
C ARG A 92 8.75 -14.64 4.31
N GLU A 93 9.89 -14.54 4.94
CA GLU A 93 10.49 -13.28 5.35
C GLU A 93 11.92 -13.23 4.86
N PHE A 94 12.34 -12.03 4.47
CA PHE A 94 13.73 -11.76 4.16
C PHE A 94 14.11 -10.38 4.65
N ASN A 95 15.41 -10.16 4.82
CA ASN A 95 15.94 -8.86 5.20
C ASN A 95 16.55 -8.17 3.96
N TYR A 96 16.24 -6.90 3.79
CA TYR A 96 16.87 -6.07 2.78
C TYR A 96 17.32 -4.76 3.42
N ARG A 97 18.63 -4.52 3.43
CA ARG A 97 19.26 -3.33 4.02
C ARG A 97 18.80 -3.01 5.45
N GLY A 98 18.65 -4.04 6.28
CA GLY A 98 18.20 -3.90 7.67
C GLY A 98 16.69 -3.88 7.88
N HIS A 99 15.88 -3.80 6.81
CA HIS A 99 14.43 -3.85 6.89
C HIS A 99 13.90 -5.26 6.63
N ARG A 100 13.00 -5.71 7.51
CA ARG A 100 12.30 -6.98 7.37
C ARG A 100 11.19 -6.83 6.34
N VAL A 101 11.17 -7.70 5.35
CA VAL A 101 10.12 -7.79 4.32
C VAL A 101 9.36 -9.09 4.51
N ALA A 102 8.06 -8.99 4.77
CA ALA A 102 7.16 -10.14 4.77
C ALA A 102 6.66 -10.37 3.34
N ALA A 103 6.92 -11.54 2.79
CA ALA A 103 6.53 -11.92 1.43
C ALA A 103 5.44 -13.00 1.49
N ARG A 104 4.36 -12.78 0.77
CA ARG A 104 3.20 -13.67 0.63
C ARG A 104 2.93 -13.82 -0.85
N TYR A 105 3.14 -15.01 -1.41
CA TYR A 105 3.04 -15.18 -2.85
C TYR A 105 2.63 -16.58 -3.27
N ARG A 106 2.06 -16.67 -4.44
CA ARG A 106 1.84 -17.90 -5.22
C ARG A 106 2.62 -17.82 -6.51
N ASP A 107 2.99 -18.97 -7.05
CA ASP A 107 3.75 -19.06 -8.31
C ASP A 107 2.94 -18.50 -9.49
N ASP A 108 1.61 -18.64 -9.44
CA ASP A 108 0.67 -18.10 -10.44
C ASP A 108 0.41 -16.59 -10.28
N ARG A 109 1.02 -15.93 -9.28
CA ARG A 109 0.88 -14.51 -8.97
C ARG A 109 -0.54 -14.04 -8.64
N THR A 110 -1.47 -14.94 -8.36
CA THR A 110 -2.81 -14.58 -7.85
C THR A 110 -2.73 -13.89 -6.49
N VAL A 111 -1.73 -14.26 -5.69
CA VAL A 111 -1.27 -13.50 -4.53
C VAL A 111 0.19 -13.13 -4.74
N SER A 112 0.51 -11.87 -4.57
CA SER A 112 1.87 -11.34 -4.62
C SER A 112 1.89 -10.11 -3.72
N SER A 113 2.22 -10.29 -2.45
CA SER A 113 2.17 -9.22 -1.44
C SER A 113 3.49 -9.18 -0.69
N PHE A 114 4.14 -8.03 -0.76
CA PHE A 114 5.37 -7.72 -0.04
C PHE A 114 5.07 -6.59 0.92
N VAL A 115 5.34 -6.82 2.20
CA VAL A 115 4.95 -5.90 3.27
C VAL A 115 6.18 -5.49 4.06
N ILE A 116 6.31 -4.20 4.30
CA ILE A 116 7.27 -3.61 5.22
C ILE A 116 6.58 -2.68 6.19
N SER A 117 7.15 -2.56 7.39
CA SER A 117 6.74 -1.56 8.38
C SER A 117 7.96 -0.75 8.79
N ALA A 118 7.86 0.56 8.72
CA ALA A 118 8.92 1.49 9.12
C ALA A 118 8.32 2.83 9.54
N ASP A 119 8.79 3.37 10.65
CA ASP A 119 8.50 4.75 11.12
C ASP A 119 6.99 5.09 11.18
N GLY A 120 6.16 4.14 11.60
CA GLY A 120 4.70 4.32 11.68
C GLY A 120 3.98 4.16 10.34
N TYR A 121 4.69 3.78 9.29
CA TYR A 121 4.10 3.44 8.00
C TYR A 121 4.11 1.95 7.76
N VAL A 122 3.08 1.46 7.09
CA VAL A 122 3.01 0.10 6.55
C VAL A 122 2.79 0.18 5.05
N VAL A 123 3.64 -0.52 4.31
CA VAL A 123 3.61 -0.55 2.86
C VAL A 123 3.24 -1.95 2.39
N PHE A 124 2.25 -2.03 1.51
CA PHE A 124 1.90 -3.26 0.77
C PHE A 124 2.20 -3.03 -0.70
N SER A 125 2.96 -3.90 -1.32
CA SER A 125 3.21 -3.86 -2.77
C SER A 125 3.08 -5.24 -3.39
N ASN A 126 2.58 -5.31 -4.62
CA ASN A 126 2.58 -6.56 -5.39
C ASN A 126 3.94 -6.82 -6.07
N SER A 127 4.92 -5.93 -5.89
CA SER A 127 6.24 -5.99 -6.51
C SER A 127 7.38 -5.92 -5.48
N HIS A 128 8.21 -6.96 -5.42
CA HIS A 128 9.41 -6.97 -4.58
C HIS A 128 10.45 -5.93 -5.01
N VAL A 129 10.48 -5.58 -6.29
CA VAL A 129 11.39 -4.56 -6.84
C VAL A 129 11.00 -3.19 -6.30
N VAL A 130 9.69 -2.89 -6.28
CA VAL A 130 9.18 -1.62 -5.75
C VAL A 130 9.44 -1.51 -4.26
N VAL A 131 9.22 -2.58 -3.48
CA VAL A 131 9.52 -2.59 -2.04
C VAL A 131 10.99 -2.29 -1.77
N ARG A 132 11.92 -2.89 -2.53
CA ARG A 132 13.35 -2.58 -2.41
C ARG A 132 13.64 -1.11 -2.73
N ARG A 133 13.05 -0.55 -3.78
CA ARG A 133 13.18 0.87 -4.12
C ARG A 133 12.66 1.78 -3.01
N ILE A 134 11.53 1.43 -2.39
CA ILE A 134 11.00 2.18 -1.25
C ILE A 134 11.98 2.15 -0.07
N ILE A 135 12.53 0.98 0.25
CA ILE A 135 13.55 0.86 1.31
C ILE A 135 14.80 1.70 0.96
N ASP A 136 15.26 1.64 -0.30
CA ASP A 136 16.40 2.45 -0.75
C ASP A 136 16.14 3.95 -0.60
N THR A 137 14.89 4.38 -0.85
CA THR A 137 14.48 5.78 -0.64
C THR A 137 14.41 6.13 0.85
N LEU A 138 13.87 5.26 1.69
CA LEU A 138 13.79 5.47 3.15
C LEU A 138 15.17 5.67 3.79
N ILE A 139 16.16 4.90 3.35
CA ILE A 139 17.56 5.02 3.87
C ILE A 139 18.39 6.07 3.13
N GLY A 140 17.81 6.84 2.21
CA GLY A 140 18.50 7.87 1.44
C GLY A 140 19.45 7.35 0.35
N ALA A 141 19.39 6.05 0.00
CA ALA A 141 20.19 5.45 -1.08
C ALA A 141 19.59 5.74 -2.48
N SER A 142 18.35 6.17 -2.56
CA SER A 142 17.67 6.66 -3.75
C SER A 142 16.96 7.98 -3.46
N PRO A 143 16.87 8.91 -4.43
CA PRO A 143 16.18 10.18 -4.22
C PRO A 143 14.70 9.95 -3.95
N SER A 144 14.13 10.71 -3.01
CA SER A 144 12.70 10.73 -2.75
C SER A 144 11.98 11.64 -3.75
N LEU A 145 10.66 11.47 -3.89
CA LEU A 145 9.83 12.38 -4.69
C LEU A 145 9.99 13.83 -4.24
N HIS A 146 10.11 14.06 -2.92
CA HIS A 146 10.33 15.40 -2.36
C HIS A 146 11.64 16.05 -2.86
N ALA A 147 12.65 15.27 -3.19
CA ALA A 147 13.92 15.76 -3.75
C ALA A 147 13.85 15.99 -5.27
N ALA A 148 12.79 15.58 -5.94
CA ALA A 148 12.63 15.78 -7.38
C ALA A 148 12.30 17.25 -7.69
N ALA A 149 13.07 17.88 -8.61
CA ALA A 149 12.90 19.28 -8.95
C ALA A 149 11.48 19.59 -9.47
N ASP A 150 10.91 18.71 -10.28
CA ASP A 150 9.55 18.87 -10.80
C ASP A 150 8.50 18.85 -9.69
N PHE A 151 8.68 17.97 -8.68
CA PHE A 151 7.78 17.92 -7.53
C PHE A 151 7.90 19.18 -6.67
N GLN A 152 9.12 19.66 -6.44
CA GLN A 152 9.36 20.91 -5.70
C GLN A 152 8.72 22.10 -6.43
N TYR A 153 8.88 22.16 -7.76
CA TYR A 153 8.25 23.21 -8.57
C TYR A 153 6.73 23.16 -8.49
N VAL A 154 6.12 22.01 -8.68
CA VAL A 154 4.65 21.85 -8.57
C VAL A 154 4.15 22.22 -7.18
N SER A 155 4.88 21.84 -6.12
CA SER A 155 4.53 22.17 -4.73
C SER A 155 4.57 23.68 -4.44
N THR A 156 5.33 24.47 -5.20
CA THR A 156 5.32 25.94 -5.07
C THR A 156 4.11 26.59 -5.73
N ILE A 157 3.58 25.96 -6.79
CA ILE A 157 2.42 26.49 -7.55
C ILE A 157 1.11 25.99 -6.95
N LEU A 158 1.08 24.75 -6.48
CA LEU A 158 -0.06 24.07 -5.87
C LEU A 158 0.35 23.61 -4.48
N PRO A 159 0.44 24.53 -3.50
CA PRO A 159 0.73 24.12 -2.13
C PRO A 159 -0.33 23.15 -1.67
N PRO A 160 0.04 22.13 -0.86
CA PRO A 160 -0.94 21.24 -0.25
C PRO A 160 -1.99 22.09 0.42
N SER A 161 -3.25 21.95 0.03
CA SER A 161 -4.34 22.64 0.71
C SER A 161 -4.41 22.07 2.12
N ASP A 162 -4.12 22.87 3.12
CA ASP A 162 -4.49 22.65 4.51
C ASP A 162 -6.03 22.72 4.62
N GLN A 163 -6.72 21.80 4.00
CA GLN A 163 -8.12 21.56 4.28
C GLN A 163 -8.24 20.61 5.49
N ALA A 164 -7.66 21.07 6.59
CA ALA A 164 -8.17 20.78 7.91
C ALA A 164 -9.23 21.85 8.17
N GLY A 165 -10.47 21.49 8.10
CA GLY A 165 -11.53 22.32 8.60
C GLY A 165 -12.48 22.82 7.54
N ASP A 166 -13.58 22.10 7.40
CA ASP A 166 -14.87 22.76 7.37
C ASP A 166 -15.86 21.91 8.18
N ALA A 167 -16.54 22.63 9.05
CA ALA A 167 -17.51 22.27 10.07
C ALA A 167 -18.69 21.46 9.52
#